data_0e47025f0d0bfca5ba83472109838157
#
_entry.id   0e47025f0d0bfca5ba83472109838157
#
_cell.length_a   1.000
_cell.length_b   1.000
_cell.length_c   1.000
_cell.angle_alpha   90.00
_cell.angle_beta   90.00
_cell.angle_gamma   90.00
#
_symmetry.space_group_name_H-M   'P 1'
#
loop_
_entity.id
_entity.type
_entity.pdbx_description
1 polymer ?
#
loop_
_entity_poly.entity_id
_entity_poly.type
_entity_poly.pdbx_seq_one_letter_code
_entity_poly.pdbx_strand_id
1 'polypeptide(L)'
;MIGKEDLIRRHISSGDGESVATAYLFDSDYADDEAVALEYEALSELYGYAKSDFVKQVFFMAESKCFDAITFYENDCQRTVYFDITQHFGK
;
A
#
# COMPACT_ATOMS: atom_id res chain seq x y z
N MET A 1 -10.62 -18.38 13.96
CA MET A 1 -10.89 -17.95 12.58
C MET A 1 -10.01 -16.76 12.25
N ILE A 2 -9.40 -16.79 11.09
CA ILE A 2 -8.54 -15.69 10.62
C ILE A 2 -9.41 -14.62 9.98
N GLY A 3 -9.31 -13.38 10.45
CA GLY A 3 -10.01 -12.26 9.84
C GLY A 3 -9.32 -11.78 8.56
N LYS A 4 -10.01 -10.94 7.79
CA LYS A 4 -9.47 -10.39 6.54
C LYS A 4 -8.18 -9.61 6.78
N GLU A 5 -8.09 -8.84 7.86
CA GLU A 5 -6.90 -8.08 8.21
C GLU A 5 -5.69 -9.00 8.38
N ASP A 6 -5.90 -10.18 8.97
CA ASP A 6 -4.82 -11.14 9.16
C ASP A 6 -4.36 -11.72 7.83
N LEU A 7 -5.27 -11.90 6.87
CA LEU A 7 -4.91 -12.41 5.55
C LEU A 7 -4.02 -11.44 4.78
N ILE A 8 -4.38 -10.16 4.75
CA ILE A 8 -3.56 -9.17 4.05
C ILE A 8 -2.24 -8.91 4.78
N ARG A 9 -2.24 -8.93 6.10
CA ARG A 9 -1.02 -8.73 6.89
C ARG A 9 0.03 -9.80 6.65
N ARG A 10 -0.35 -10.97 6.15
CA ARG A 10 0.61 -12.01 5.76
C ARG A 10 1.50 -11.59 4.61
N HIS A 11 1.04 -10.64 3.78
CA HIS A 11 1.79 -10.12 2.65
C HIS A 11 2.62 -8.89 3.02
N ILE A 12 2.43 -8.35 4.21
CA ILE A 12 3.15 -7.16 4.68
C ILE A 12 4.20 -7.60 5.68
N SER A 13 5.46 -7.42 5.34
CA SER A 13 6.57 -7.82 6.22
C SER A 13 6.94 -6.74 7.23
N SER A 14 6.70 -5.48 6.94
CA SER A 14 7.03 -4.39 7.86
C SER A 14 6.30 -3.10 7.47
N GLY A 15 6.35 -2.13 8.39
CA GLY A 15 5.83 -0.79 8.18
C GLY A 15 4.40 -0.60 8.65
N ASP A 16 3.98 0.65 8.76
CA ASP A 16 2.60 1.02 9.07
C ASP A 16 1.97 1.89 7.97
N GLY A 17 2.74 2.22 6.93
CA GLY A 17 2.26 2.97 5.77
C GLY A 17 2.05 4.45 6.02
N GLU A 18 2.35 4.98 7.20
CA GLU A 18 2.03 6.37 7.54
C GLU A 18 3.03 7.38 7.02
N SER A 19 4.24 6.95 6.68
CA SER A 19 5.28 7.82 6.13
C SER A 19 6.19 7.05 5.19
N VAL A 20 7.05 7.77 4.49
CA VAL A 20 8.07 7.14 3.62
C VAL A 20 8.99 6.25 4.46
N ALA A 21 9.37 6.71 5.65
CA ALA A 21 10.28 5.96 6.52
C ALA A 21 9.64 4.66 7.04
N THR A 22 8.31 4.62 7.15
CA THR A 22 7.56 3.47 7.67
C THR A 22 6.61 2.90 6.63
N ALA A 23 6.92 3.09 5.35
CA ALA A 23 6.10 2.56 4.25
C ALA A 23 5.92 1.06 4.37
N TYR A 24 4.75 0.56 3.96
CA TYR A 24 4.49 -0.87 3.94
C TYR A 24 5.44 -1.56 2.96
N LEU A 25 6.00 -2.68 3.39
CA LEU A 25 6.86 -3.53 2.57
C LEU A 25 6.22 -4.90 2.46
N PHE A 26 6.04 -5.39 1.25
CA PHE A 26 5.46 -6.72 1.03
C PHE A 26 6.51 -7.81 1.29
N ASP A 27 6.02 -9.00 1.64
CA ASP A 27 6.85 -10.13 2.09
C ASP A 27 7.52 -10.90 0.96
N SER A 28 7.12 -10.66 -0.28
CA SER A 28 7.62 -11.38 -1.44
C SER A 28 7.81 -10.46 -2.62
N ASP A 29 8.48 -11.00 -3.63
CA ASP A 29 8.80 -10.31 -4.85
C ASP A 29 7.67 -10.54 -5.87
N TYR A 30 6.71 -9.62 -5.90
CA TYR A 30 5.56 -9.69 -6.80
C TYR A 30 5.83 -8.93 -8.09
N ALA A 31 5.17 -9.32 -9.16
CA ALA A 31 5.16 -8.52 -10.38
C ALA A 31 4.45 -7.18 -10.11
N ASP A 32 4.77 -6.15 -10.91
CA ASP A 32 4.27 -4.80 -10.69
C ASP A 32 2.75 -4.72 -10.59
N ASP A 33 2.03 -5.38 -11.50
CA ASP A 33 0.56 -5.41 -11.50
C ASP A 33 0.00 -6.13 -10.28
N GLU A 34 0.65 -7.20 -9.83
CA GLU A 34 0.26 -7.91 -8.62
C GLU A 34 0.48 -7.05 -7.38
N ALA A 35 1.59 -6.32 -7.33
CA ALA A 35 1.90 -5.42 -6.22
C ALA A 35 0.85 -4.32 -6.11
N VAL A 36 0.44 -3.72 -7.23
CA VAL A 36 -0.60 -2.69 -7.25
C VAL A 36 -1.93 -3.27 -6.74
N ALA A 37 -2.30 -4.46 -7.19
CA ALA A 37 -3.52 -5.13 -6.70
C ALA A 37 -3.48 -5.34 -5.20
N LEU A 38 -2.33 -5.75 -4.66
CA LEU A 38 -2.15 -5.94 -3.22
C LEU A 38 -2.24 -4.63 -2.45
N GLU A 39 -1.73 -3.51 -3.02
CA GLU A 39 -1.85 -2.19 -2.40
C GLU A 39 -3.32 -1.84 -2.17
N TYR A 40 -4.16 -1.95 -3.20
CA TYR A 40 -5.58 -1.61 -3.08
C TYR A 40 -6.33 -2.60 -2.20
N GLU A 41 -5.96 -3.87 -2.24
CA GLU A 41 -6.52 -4.87 -1.34
C GLU A 41 -6.20 -4.52 0.11
N ALA A 42 -4.95 -4.11 0.38
CA ALA A 42 -4.53 -3.69 1.71
C ALA A 42 -5.34 -2.48 2.18
N LEU A 43 -5.56 -1.48 1.31
CA LEU A 43 -6.38 -0.32 1.67
C LEU A 43 -7.80 -0.72 2.03
N SER A 44 -8.41 -1.65 1.26
CA SER A 44 -9.76 -2.12 1.54
C SER A 44 -9.84 -2.86 2.87
N GLU A 45 -8.89 -3.75 3.14
CA GLU A 45 -8.91 -4.59 4.33
C GLU A 45 -8.52 -3.83 5.60
N LEU A 46 -7.56 -2.91 5.52
CA LEU A 46 -7.05 -2.21 6.70
C LEU A 46 -7.77 -0.90 6.99
N TYR A 47 -8.29 -0.22 5.98
CA TYR A 47 -8.86 1.12 6.13
C TYR A 47 -10.30 1.24 5.64
N GLY A 48 -10.87 0.18 5.08
CA GLY A 48 -12.22 0.24 4.54
C GLY A 48 -12.34 1.02 3.23
N TYR A 49 -11.25 1.11 2.49
CA TYR A 49 -11.20 1.82 1.21
C TYR A 49 -12.21 1.24 0.21
N ALA A 50 -12.89 2.12 -0.52
CA ALA A 50 -13.70 1.79 -1.69
C ALA A 50 -13.29 2.71 -2.85
N LYS A 51 -13.54 2.28 -4.10
CA LYS A 51 -13.13 3.07 -5.28
C LYS A 51 -13.60 4.52 -5.25
N SER A 52 -14.79 4.77 -4.68
CA SER A 52 -15.34 6.13 -4.57
C SER A 52 -14.53 7.02 -3.64
N ASP A 53 -13.68 6.44 -2.79
CA ASP A 53 -12.84 7.19 -1.86
C ASP A 53 -11.53 7.67 -2.48
N PHE A 54 -11.17 7.16 -3.65
CA PHE A 54 -9.90 7.45 -4.29
C PHE A 54 -9.72 8.94 -4.60
N VAL A 55 -8.56 9.49 -4.25
CA VAL A 55 -8.17 10.86 -4.61
C VAL A 55 -7.05 10.84 -5.64
N LYS A 56 -5.92 10.21 -5.32
CA LYS A 56 -4.78 10.16 -6.24
C LYS A 56 -3.80 9.05 -5.83
N GLN A 57 -3.02 8.62 -6.81
CA GLN A 57 -1.87 7.74 -6.59
C GLN A 57 -0.66 8.42 -7.21
N VAL A 58 0.43 8.51 -6.47
CA VAL A 58 1.67 9.13 -6.91
C VAL A 58 2.81 8.11 -6.76
N PHE A 59 3.48 7.84 -7.87
CA PHE A 59 4.75 7.10 -7.85
C PHE A 59 5.88 8.10 -7.70
N PHE A 60 6.84 7.81 -6.83
CA PHE A 60 8.03 8.65 -6.71
C PHE A 60 9.23 7.84 -6.25
N MET A 61 10.41 8.40 -6.43
CA MET A 61 11.67 7.79 -6.01
C MET A 61 12.34 8.68 -4.97
N ALA A 62 12.88 8.06 -3.93
CA ALA A 62 13.61 8.75 -2.87
C ALA A 62 14.66 7.81 -2.29
N GLU A 63 15.89 8.33 -2.10
CA GLU A 63 16.98 7.57 -1.47
C GLU A 63 17.22 6.20 -2.13
N SER A 64 17.16 6.18 -3.46
CA SER A 64 17.37 4.98 -4.27
C SER A 64 16.27 3.91 -4.11
N LYS A 65 15.12 4.32 -3.59
CA LYS A 65 13.95 3.45 -3.45
C LYS A 65 12.78 3.99 -4.24
N CYS A 66 11.85 3.10 -4.57
CA CYS A 66 10.63 3.42 -5.30
C CYS A 66 9.43 3.27 -4.38
N PHE A 67 8.51 4.25 -4.43
CA PHE A 67 7.33 4.27 -3.57
C PHE A 67 6.07 4.57 -4.36
N ASP A 68 4.95 3.99 -3.91
CA ASP A 68 3.61 4.44 -4.28
C ASP A 68 2.97 5.10 -3.06
N ALA A 69 2.43 6.29 -3.25
CA ALA A 69 1.65 6.99 -2.24
C ALA A 69 0.21 7.09 -2.72
N ILE A 70 -0.71 6.46 -2.00
CA ILE A 70 -2.14 6.47 -2.37
C ILE A 70 -2.90 7.33 -1.37
N THR A 71 -3.59 8.36 -1.89
CA THR A 71 -4.41 9.26 -1.09
C THR A 71 -5.88 8.95 -1.35
N PHE A 72 -6.64 8.85 -0.28
CA PHE A 72 -8.07 8.53 -0.33
C PHE A 72 -8.79 9.16 0.86
N TYR A 73 -10.12 9.17 0.81
CA TYR A 73 -10.93 9.64 1.93
C TYR A 73 -11.20 8.48 2.89
N GLU A 74 -10.90 8.74 4.16
CA GLU A 74 -11.26 7.83 5.26
C GLU A 74 -12.07 8.68 6.25
N ASN A 75 -13.36 8.37 6.40
CA ASN A 75 -14.24 9.11 7.31
C ASN A 75 -14.20 10.63 7.08
N ASP A 76 -14.36 11.04 5.81
CA ASP A 76 -14.36 12.44 5.37
C ASP A 76 -13.02 13.17 5.54
N CYS A 77 -11.96 12.48 5.91
CA CYS A 77 -10.61 13.03 6.00
C CYS A 77 -9.71 12.36 4.97
N GLN A 78 -8.83 13.14 4.35
CA GLN A 78 -7.86 12.57 3.44
C GLN A 78 -6.78 11.84 4.22
N ARG A 79 -6.42 10.66 3.74
CA ARG A 79 -5.32 9.86 4.27
C ARG A 79 -4.41 9.48 3.13
N THR A 80 -3.10 9.51 3.36
CA THR A 80 -2.11 9.00 2.41
C THR A 80 -1.41 7.80 3.02
N VAL A 81 -1.33 6.71 2.27
CA VAL A 81 -0.65 5.48 2.68
C VAL A 81 0.49 5.23 1.72
N TYR A 82 1.66 4.93 2.26
CA TYR A 82 2.89 4.74 1.51
C TYR A 82 3.26 3.27 1.41
N PHE A 83 3.65 2.84 0.21
CA PHE A 83 4.13 1.48 -0.06
C PHE A 83 5.52 1.57 -0.68
N ASP A 84 6.46 0.79 -0.13
CA ASP A 84 7.80 0.64 -0.72
C ASP A 84 7.71 -0.47 -1.76
N ILE A 85 7.87 -0.09 -3.02
CA ILE A 85 7.74 -1.02 -4.15
C ILE A 85 9.06 -1.25 -4.87
N THR A 86 10.17 -0.91 -4.22
CA THR A 86 11.49 -1.02 -4.82
C THR A 86 11.76 -2.39 -5.44
N GLN A 87 11.39 -3.45 -4.72
CA GLN A 87 11.64 -4.82 -5.20
C GLN A 87 10.65 -5.27 -6.28
N HIS A 88 9.59 -4.52 -6.53
CA HIS A 88 8.57 -4.88 -7.54
C HIS A 88 8.69 -4.05 -8.81
N PHE A 89 9.38 -2.91 -8.72
CA PHE A 89 9.47 -1.96 -9.82
C PHE A 89 10.17 -2.58 -11.03
N GLY A 90 9.50 -2.51 -12.18
CA GLY A 90 10.06 -3.03 -13.44
C GLY A 90 9.94 -4.53 -13.63
N LYS A 91 9.16 -5.20 -12.81
CA LYS A 91 8.98 -6.66 -12.93
C LYS A 91 7.70 -7.07 -13.59
#